data_04008b56671deb232c9c9032829a1d42
#
_entry.id   04008b56671deb232c9c9032829a1d42
#
_cell.length_a   1.000
_cell.length_b   1.000
_cell.length_c   1.000
_cell.angle_alpha   90.00
_cell.angle_beta   90.00
_cell.angle_gamma   90.00
#
_symmetry.space_group_name_H-M   'P 1'
#
loop_
_entity.id
_entity.type
_entity.pdbx_description
1 polymer ?
#
loop_
_entity_poly.entity_id
_entity_poly.type
_entity_poly.pdbx_seq_one_letter_code
_entity_poly.pdbx_strand_id
1 'polypeptide(L)'
;MFNPTQIVIEAFVNELRLMYERTYTTLEPSYPGIISFVAQLALETIATSDAAYHDINHTIMVTLVGQEILRGRHISVGSVTPRDWLHFIVSLLCHDIGYVRGICRGDGDGQYVTNLAGDKVSVPEGSTDAAMTPYHIARSQLFVRERFSKAVLSHLDTAEIEAYIEHTRFPVPEEEQHAPTDDFPGLLRAADLIGQLADINYLRKTSALFSEFRETGISTKLNLNSAADLRAHYPHFFWQMVQPYLVDALRYLRVTQEGQQWIANLYANFFLMEHWGADSSVRSIGIGPPSR
;
A
#
# COMPACT_ATOMS: atom_id res chain seq x y z
N MET A 1 17.53 -0.09 24.33
CA MET A 1 18.20 -0.88 23.28
C MET A 1 17.93 -0.18 21.96
N PHE A 2 18.90 -0.05 21.05
CA PHE A 2 18.69 0.56 19.73
C PHE A 2 17.81 -0.36 18.87
N ASN A 3 16.66 0.17 18.42
CA ASN A 3 15.72 -0.57 17.55
C ASN A 3 15.49 0.27 16.27
N PRO A 4 16.08 -0.11 15.11
CA PRO A 4 15.92 0.62 13.86
C PRO A 4 14.47 0.75 13.42
N THR A 5 13.67 -0.32 13.55
CA THR A 5 12.25 -0.32 13.19
C THR A 5 11.48 0.73 13.99
N GLN A 6 11.72 0.79 15.31
CA GLN A 6 11.06 1.77 16.17
C GLN A 6 11.41 3.22 15.77
N ILE A 7 12.68 3.49 15.42
CA ILE A 7 13.10 4.82 14.96
C ILE A 7 12.37 5.22 13.68
N VAL A 8 12.24 4.30 12.74
CA VAL A 8 11.51 4.55 11.48
C VAL A 8 10.04 4.84 11.76
N ILE A 9 9.39 4.04 12.62
CA ILE A 9 7.99 4.24 13.01
C ILE A 9 7.81 5.62 13.67
N GLU A 10 8.62 5.97 14.64
CA GLU A 10 8.54 7.27 15.35
C GLU A 10 8.74 8.46 14.40
N ALA A 11 9.72 8.37 13.49
CA ALA A 11 9.98 9.42 12.51
C ALA A 11 8.78 9.60 11.55
N PHE A 12 8.22 8.50 11.08
CA PHE A 12 7.06 8.52 10.18
C PHE A 12 5.79 9.03 10.88
N VAL A 13 5.50 8.57 12.09
CA VAL A 13 4.38 9.06 12.91
C VAL A 13 4.47 10.57 13.10
N ASN A 14 5.69 11.06 13.40
CA ASN A 14 5.90 12.51 13.54
C ASN A 14 5.68 13.27 12.22
N GLU A 15 6.08 12.71 11.08
CA GLU A 15 5.84 13.31 9.76
C GLU A 15 4.33 13.45 9.44
N LEU A 16 3.55 12.39 9.69
CA LEU A 16 2.09 12.43 9.50
C LEU A 16 1.43 13.50 10.38
N ARG A 17 1.84 13.59 11.64
CA ARG A 17 1.35 14.60 12.59
C ARG A 17 1.69 16.01 12.12
N LEU A 18 2.93 16.26 11.76
CA LEU A 18 3.39 17.57 11.31
C LEU A 18 2.70 18.02 10.01
N MET A 19 2.44 17.09 9.09
CA MET A 19 1.77 17.42 7.83
C MET A 19 0.30 17.81 8.08
N TYR A 20 -0.40 17.11 8.97
CA TYR A 20 -1.74 17.52 9.39
C TYR A 20 -1.72 18.93 10.00
N GLU A 21 -0.82 19.18 10.96
CA GLU A 21 -0.69 20.47 11.64
C GLU A 21 -0.33 21.61 10.66
N ARG A 22 0.51 21.37 9.67
CA ARG A 22 0.85 22.33 8.60
C ARG A 22 -0.36 22.64 7.70
N THR A 23 -1.22 21.66 7.46
CA THR A 23 -2.38 21.82 6.57
C THR A 23 -3.54 22.49 7.27
N TYR A 24 -3.85 22.09 8.50
CA TYR A 24 -5.07 22.48 9.22
C TYR A 24 -4.83 23.31 10.47
N THR A 25 -3.57 23.52 10.83
CA THR A 25 -3.18 24.28 12.05
C THR A 25 -3.81 23.70 13.32
N THR A 26 -4.73 24.42 13.95
CA THR A 26 -5.42 24.03 15.21
C THR A 26 -6.82 23.47 14.98
N LEU A 27 -7.24 23.25 13.72
CA LEU A 27 -8.54 22.64 13.44
C LEU A 27 -8.53 21.18 13.91
N GLU A 28 -9.60 20.77 14.58
CA GLU A 28 -9.76 19.42 15.14
C GLU A 28 -8.51 18.94 15.89
N PRO A 29 -8.19 19.56 17.05
CA PRO A 29 -6.91 19.43 17.73
C PRO A 29 -6.63 17.99 18.27
N SER A 30 -7.64 17.13 18.28
CA SER A 30 -7.51 15.70 18.64
C SER A 30 -6.99 14.83 17.48
N TYR A 31 -7.16 15.25 16.21
CA TYR A 31 -6.87 14.43 15.05
C TYR A 31 -5.38 14.08 14.87
N PRO A 32 -4.42 14.98 15.08
CA PRO A 32 -3.01 14.62 15.07
C PRO A 32 -2.66 13.48 16.05
N GLY A 33 -3.26 13.50 17.24
CA GLY A 33 -3.09 12.45 18.24
C GLY A 33 -3.70 11.12 17.81
N ILE A 34 -4.87 11.15 17.18
CA ILE A 34 -5.53 9.95 16.64
C ILE A 34 -4.70 9.35 15.50
N ILE A 35 -4.25 10.18 14.55
CA ILE A 35 -3.36 9.74 13.45
C ILE A 35 -2.10 9.08 14.01
N SER A 36 -1.45 9.73 14.97
CA SER A 36 -0.23 9.21 15.60
C SER A 36 -0.46 7.86 16.27
N PHE A 37 -1.55 7.73 17.04
CA PHE A 37 -1.91 6.48 17.72
C PHE A 37 -2.18 5.34 16.71
N VAL A 38 -2.99 5.61 15.67
CA VAL A 38 -3.32 4.59 14.67
C VAL A 38 -2.08 4.21 13.86
N ALA A 39 -1.24 5.17 13.46
CA ALA A 39 -0.01 4.92 12.72
C ALA A 39 0.95 4.03 13.52
N GLN A 40 1.16 4.34 14.80
CA GLN A 40 1.99 3.52 15.66
C GLN A 40 1.41 2.11 15.82
N LEU A 41 0.13 1.98 16.14
CA LEU A 41 -0.54 0.69 16.30
C LEU A 41 -0.44 -0.16 15.01
N ALA A 42 -0.75 0.43 13.85
CA ALA A 42 -0.74 -0.29 12.58
C ALA A 42 0.68 -0.75 12.21
N LEU A 43 1.67 0.14 12.28
CA LEU A 43 3.04 -0.19 11.90
C LEU A 43 3.71 -1.17 12.87
N GLU A 44 3.49 -1.05 14.19
CA GLU A 44 3.98 -2.02 15.16
C GLU A 44 3.34 -3.41 14.93
N THR A 45 2.07 -3.45 14.53
CA THR A 45 1.38 -4.70 14.18
C THR A 45 1.96 -5.29 12.90
N ILE A 46 2.07 -4.49 11.82
CA ILE A 46 2.62 -4.96 10.53
C ILE A 46 4.09 -5.38 10.67
N ALA A 47 4.87 -4.74 11.55
CA ALA A 47 6.26 -5.12 11.84
C ALA A 47 6.41 -6.53 12.42
N THR A 48 5.34 -7.17 12.88
CA THR A 48 5.34 -8.57 13.33
C THR A 48 5.10 -9.57 12.19
N SER A 49 4.72 -9.09 11.00
CA SER A 49 4.46 -9.94 9.83
C SER A 49 5.75 -10.53 9.27
N ASP A 50 5.63 -11.77 8.78
CA ASP A 50 6.67 -12.46 8.02
C ASP A 50 6.41 -12.47 6.50
N ALA A 51 5.42 -11.69 6.02
CA ALA A 51 5.21 -11.43 4.60
C ALA A 51 6.44 -10.70 4.01
N ALA A 52 6.92 -11.19 2.87
CA ALA A 52 8.18 -10.72 2.32
C ALA A 52 8.10 -9.34 1.66
N TYR A 53 6.94 -8.98 1.11
CA TYR A 53 6.71 -7.73 0.37
C TYR A 53 5.79 -6.76 1.13
N HIS A 54 4.67 -7.26 1.70
CA HIS A 54 3.69 -6.43 2.40
C HIS A 54 4.17 -6.16 3.84
N ASP A 55 5.16 -5.29 3.95
CA ASP A 55 5.88 -4.89 5.17
C ASP A 55 5.59 -3.43 5.57
N ILE A 56 6.21 -2.97 6.65
CA ILE A 56 6.08 -1.58 7.12
C ILE A 56 6.52 -0.56 6.06
N ASN A 57 7.50 -0.89 5.19
CA ASN A 57 7.98 0.05 4.18
C ASN A 57 6.91 0.26 3.11
N HIS A 58 6.19 -0.80 2.69
CA HIS A 58 5.06 -0.67 1.79
C HIS A 58 4.01 0.28 2.37
N THR A 59 3.54 0.03 3.59
CA THR A 59 2.52 0.87 4.25
C THR A 59 2.98 2.33 4.40
N ILE A 60 4.25 2.58 4.73
CA ILE A 60 4.82 3.93 4.81
C ILE A 60 4.77 4.62 3.44
N MET A 61 5.24 3.96 2.37
CA MET A 61 5.27 4.54 1.02
C MET A 61 3.87 4.87 0.52
N VAL A 62 2.93 3.95 0.67
CA VAL A 62 1.51 4.13 0.31
C VAL A 62 0.91 5.33 1.06
N THR A 63 1.14 5.42 2.37
CA THR A 63 0.58 6.50 3.18
C THR A 63 1.20 7.87 2.83
N LEU A 64 2.51 7.94 2.55
CA LEU A 64 3.16 9.19 2.11
C LEU A 64 2.62 9.65 0.76
N VAL A 65 2.44 8.75 -0.21
CA VAL A 65 1.82 9.09 -1.51
C VAL A 65 0.41 9.60 -1.30
N GLY A 66 -0.40 8.90 -0.51
CA GLY A 66 -1.77 9.31 -0.24
C GLY A 66 -1.86 10.67 0.43
N GLN A 67 -0.97 10.95 1.38
CA GLN A 67 -0.86 12.26 2.01
C GLN A 67 -0.58 13.37 0.99
N GLU A 68 0.32 13.15 0.03
CA GLU A 68 0.63 14.11 -1.02
C GLU A 68 -0.52 14.26 -2.03
N ILE A 69 -1.26 13.21 -2.34
CA ILE A 69 -2.48 13.29 -3.15
C ILE A 69 -3.51 14.19 -2.47
N LEU A 70 -3.78 13.97 -1.17
CA LEU A 70 -4.70 14.82 -0.41
C LEU A 70 -4.24 16.27 -0.35
N ARG A 71 -2.96 16.50 -0.10
CA ARG A 71 -2.38 17.84 -0.08
C ARG A 71 -2.56 18.55 -1.41
N GLY A 72 -2.25 17.88 -2.52
CA GLY A 72 -2.42 18.42 -3.87
C GLY A 72 -3.90 18.70 -4.17
N ARG A 73 -4.82 17.82 -3.79
CA ARG A 73 -6.27 18.04 -3.90
C ARG A 73 -6.72 19.23 -3.07
N HIS A 74 -6.26 19.34 -1.83
CA HIS A 74 -6.60 20.45 -0.93
C HIS A 74 -6.17 21.80 -1.52
N ILE A 75 -4.95 21.88 -2.05
CA ILE A 75 -4.43 23.10 -2.69
C ILE A 75 -5.20 23.44 -3.97
N SER A 76 -5.54 22.44 -4.79
CA SER A 76 -6.16 22.66 -6.11
C SER A 76 -7.65 22.97 -6.03
N VAL A 77 -8.37 22.30 -5.15
CA VAL A 77 -9.84 22.27 -5.12
C VAL A 77 -10.39 22.80 -3.80
N GLY A 78 -9.60 22.81 -2.72
CA GLY A 78 -10.01 23.29 -1.41
C GLY A 78 -11.05 22.38 -0.70
N SER A 79 -11.26 21.16 -1.19
CA SER A 79 -12.37 20.29 -0.77
C SER A 79 -12.00 19.17 0.20
N VAL A 80 -10.77 19.14 0.73
CA VAL A 80 -10.36 18.14 1.72
C VAL A 80 -10.54 18.71 3.12
N THR A 81 -11.52 18.17 3.86
CA THR A 81 -11.77 18.56 5.25
C THR A 81 -10.79 17.82 6.20
N PRO A 82 -10.61 18.31 7.44
CA PRO A 82 -9.87 17.57 8.48
C PRO A 82 -10.37 16.13 8.67
N ARG A 83 -11.70 15.93 8.58
CA ARG A 83 -12.33 14.60 8.70
C ARG A 83 -11.96 13.70 7.54
N ASP A 84 -12.02 14.20 6.30
CA ASP A 84 -11.62 13.42 5.10
C ASP A 84 -10.15 12.99 5.20
N TRP A 85 -9.27 13.93 5.63
CA TRP A 85 -7.86 13.64 5.85
C TRP A 85 -7.66 12.52 6.86
N LEU A 86 -8.32 12.62 8.03
CA LEU A 86 -8.22 11.63 9.09
C LEU A 86 -8.62 10.23 8.58
N HIS A 87 -9.81 10.12 7.97
CA HIS A 87 -10.33 8.82 7.50
C HIS A 87 -9.45 8.24 6.39
N PHE A 88 -9.00 9.06 5.46
CA PHE A 88 -8.13 8.62 4.37
C PHE A 88 -6.77 8.10 4.87
N ILE A 89 -6.11 8.83 5.76
CA ILE A 89 -4.82 8.40 6.33
C ILE A 89 -4.98 7.12 7.17
N VAL A 90 -6.03 7.03 7.99
CA VAL A 90 -6.32 5.83 8.78
C VAL A 90 -6.57 4.61 7.87
N SER A 91 -7.29 4.81 6.75
CA SER A 91 -7.55 3.74 5.79
C SER A 91 -6.26 3.24 5.14
N LEU A 92 -5.35 4.14 4.73
CA LEU A 92 -4.04 3.77 4.19
C LEU A 92 -3.16 3.03 5.20
N LEU A 93 -3.16 3.48 6.46
CA LEU A 93 -2.39 2.80 7.52
C LEU A 93 -2.88 1.38 7.79
N CYS A 94 -4.16 1.11 7.55
CA CYS A 94 -4.80 -0.15 7.89
C CYS A 94 -5.10 -1.05 6.68
N HIS A 95 -4.88 -0.61 5.42
CA HIS A 95 -5.36 -1.34 4.25
C HIS A 95 -4.80 -2.77 4.15
N ASP A 96 -3.55 -2.97 4.54
CA ASP A 96 -2.83 -4.24 4.46
C ASP A 96 -2.62 -4.94 5.81
N ILE A 97 -3.13 -4.36 6.91
CA ILE A 97 -2.94 -4.97 8.24
C ILE A 97 -3.52 -6.38 8.32
N GLY A 98 -4.49 -6.68 7.45
CA GLY A 98 -5.14 -7.99 7.35
C GLY A 98 -4.24 -9.14 6.92
N TYR A 99 -3.04 -8.85 6.39
CA TYR A 99 -2.03 -9.89 6.16
C TYR A 99 -1.58 -10.54 7.46
N VAL A 100 -1.43 -9.78 8.54
CA VAL A 100 -0.91 -10.27 9.81
C VAL A 100 -1.85 -11.31 10.43
N ARG A 101 -1.35 -12.51 10.69
CA ARG A 101 -2.09 -13.56 11.39
C ARG A 101 -2.21 -13.23 12.87
N GLY A 102 -3.34 -13.61 13.48
CA GLY A 102 -3.60 -13.40 14.91
C GLY A 102 -4.14 -12.03 15.28
N ILE A 103 -4.43 -11.14 14.31
CA ILE A 103 -4.92 -9.78 14.59
C ILE A 103 -6.44 -9.69 14.82
N CYS A 104 -7.21 -10.56 14.18
CA CYS A 104 -8.65 -10.63 14.35
C CYS A 104 -9.01 -11.42 15.62
N ARG A 105 -10.06 -11.00 16.34
CA ARG A 105 -10.47 -11.65 17.60
C ARG A 105 -10.82 -13.12 17.43
N GLY A 106 -11.25 -13.51 16.25
CA GLY A 106 -11.59 -14.89 15.95
C GLY A 106 -10.40 -15.77 15.56
N ASP A 107 -9.20 -15.22 15.39
CA ASP A 107 -7.99 -15.99 15.07
C ASP A 107 -7.54 -16.82 16.29
N GLY A 108 -7.09 -18.03 16.04
CA GLY A 108 -6.56 -18.92 17.06
C GLY A 108 -6.52 -20.37 16.62
N ASP A 109 -5.72 -21.20 17.30
CA ASP A 109 -5.59 -22.63 17.06
C ASP A 109 -5.28 -23.02 15.59
N GLY A 110 -4.44 -22.20 14.92
CA GLY A 110 -4.10 -22.40 13.51
C GLY A 110 -5.23 -22.07 12.53
N GLN A 111 -6.32 -21.45 13.01
CA GLN A 111 -7.47 -21.02 12.23
C GLN A 111 -7.52 -19.49 12.16
N TYR A 112 -7.72 -18.95 10.97
CA TYR A 112 -7.72 -17.50 10.73
C TYR A 112 -9.02 -17.05 10.08
N VAL A 113 -9.61 -15.99 10.60
CA VAL A 113 -10.86 -15.41 10.05
C VAL A 113 -10.60 -14.89 8.65
N THR A 114 -11.53 -15.14 7.73
CA THR A 114 -11.39 -14.77 6.30
C THR A 114 -12.32 -13.67 5.85
N ASN A 115 -13.41 -13.43 6.59
CA ASN A 115 -14.44 -12.45 6.23
C ASN A 115 -15.21 -11.93 7.44
N LEU A 116 -16.08 -10.98 7.19
CA LEU A 116 -16.92 -10.34 8.22
C LEU A 116 -18.00 -11.29 8.80
N ALA A 117 -18.28 -12.42 8.15
CA ALA A 117 -19.20 -13.44 8.67
C ALA A 117 -18.54 -14.37 9.69
N GLY A 118 -17.20 -14.30 9.79
CA GLY A 118 -16.43 -15.12 10.76
C GLY A 118 -16.01 -16.48 10.22
N ASP A 119 -16.11 -16.71 8.91
CA ASP A 119 -15.57 -17.91 8.28
C ASP A 119 -14.07 -17.98 8.51
N LYS A 120 -13.54 -19.22 8.61
CA LYS A 120 -12.13 -19.44 8.94
C LYS A 120 -11.43 -20.33 7.93
N VAL A 121 -10.13 -20.15 7.83
CA VAL A 121 -9.23 -20.98 7.05
C VAL A 121 -8.06 -21.46 7.89
N SER A 122 -7.59 -22.67 7.64
CA SER A 122 -6.26 -23.13 8.06
C SER A 122 -5.28 -22.91 6.90
N VAL A 123 -4.08 -22.45 7.20
CA VAL A 123 -3.01 -22.35 6.21
C VAL A 123 -2.03 -23.50 6.37
N PRO A 124 -1.34 -23.93 5.30
CA PRO A 124 -0.33 -24.99 5.39
C PRO A 124 0.77 -24.64 6.40
N GLU A 125 1.32 -25.67 7.06
CA GLU A 125 2.45 -25.49 7.96
C GLU A 125 3.65 -24.89 7.21
N GLY A 126 4.31 -23.92 7.82
CA GLY A 126 5.42 -23.18 7.21
C GLY A 126 5.02 -22.06 6.26
N SER A 127 3.71 -21.78 6.09
CA SER A 127 3.25 -20.61 5.34
C SER A 127 3.62 -19.31 6.05
N THR A 128 3.92 -18.29 5.26
CA THR A 128 4.06 -16.91 5.76
C THR A 128 2.70 -16.21 5.84
N ASP A 129 2.70 -14.97 6.33
CA ASP A 129 1.51 -14.11 6.34
C ASP A 129 0.99 -13.80 4.93
N ALA A 130 1.81 -13.98 3.88
CA ALA A 130 1.38 -13.90 2.48
C ALA A 130 0.24 -14.87 2.15
N ALA A 131 0.09 -15.99 2.88
CA ALA A 131 -1.06 -16.89 2.75
C ALA A 131 -2.41 -16.20 3.00
N MET A 132 -2.42 -15.04 3.67
CA MET A 132 -3.63 -14.24 3.89
C MET A 132 -4.00 -13.34 2.69
N THR A 133 -3.21 -13.31 1.61
CA THR A 133 -3.49 -12.50 0.41
C THR A 133 -4.95 -12.56 -0.06
N PRO A 134 -5.63 -13.73 -0.14
CA PRO A 134 -7.03 -13.77 -0.59
C PRO A 134 -8.02 -13.11 0.38
N TYR A 135 -7.62 -12.87 1.61
CA TYR A 135 -8.49 -12.49 2.72
C TYR A 135 -8.12 -11.14 3.36
N HIS A 136 -6.94 -10.58 3.04
CA HIS A 136 -6.37 -9.42 3.75
C HIS A 136 -7.30 -8.21 3.79
N ILE A 137 -8.03 -7.91 2.70
CA ILE A 137 -8.99 -6.79 2.66
C ILE A 137 -10.07 -6.96 3.73
N ALA A 138 -10.79 -8.09 3.73
CA ALA A 138 -11.85 -8.34 4.70
C ALA A 138 -11.31 -8.42 6.14
N ARG A 139 -10.09 -8.90 6.32
CA ARG A 139 -9.41 -8.94 7.62
C ARG A 139 -8.99 -7.54 8.08
N SER A 140 -8.54 -6.67 7.18
CA SER A 140 -8.25 -5.26 7.46
C SER A 140 -9.52 -4.50 7.89
N GLN A 141 -10.63 -4.71 7.18
CA GLN A 141 -11.94 -4.17 7.56
C GLN A 141 -12.38 -4.67 8.94
N LEU A 142 -12.23 -5.97 9.21
CA LEU A 142 -12.57 -6.56 10.51
C LEU A 142 -11.70 -5.98 11.62
N PHE A 143 -10.38 -5.82 11.41
CA PHE A 143 -9.48 -5.19 12.37
C PHE A 143 -9.96 -3.77 12.73
N VAL A 144 -10.28 -2.94 11.73
CA VAL A 144 -10.80 -1.58 11.93
C VAL A 144 -12.07 -1.62 12.77
N ARG A 145 -13.04 -2.44 12.39
CA ARG A 145 -14.31 -2.61 13.12
C ARG A 145 -14.10 -3.05 14.57
N GLU A 146 -13.21 -3.99 14.81
CA GLU A 146 -12.96 -4.54 16.14
C GLU A 146 -12.15 -3.60 17.06
N ARG A 147 -11.25 -2.79 16.48
CA ARG A 147 -10.33 -1.96 17.25
C ARG A 147 -10.80 -0.53 17.42
N PHE A 148 -11.49 0.03 16.42
CA PHE A 148 -11.82 1.47 16.40
C PHE A 148 -13.28 1.79 16.76
N SER A 149 -14.14 0.80 16.93
CA SER A 149 -15.55 1.00 17.32
C SER A 149 -15.76 1.50 18.77
N LYS A 150 -14.68 1.77 19.52
CA LYS A 150 -14.75 2.20 20.92
C LYS A 150 -14.89 3.72 21.06
N ALA A 151 -15.53 4.17 22.14
CA ALA A 151 -15.78 5.58 22.44
C ALA A 151 -14.53 6.51 22.39
N VAL A 152 -13.35 5.98 22.67
CA VAL A 152 -12.07 6.74 22.61
C VAL A 152 -11.73 7.17 21.19
N LEU A 153 -12.20 6.44 20.17
CA LEU A 153 -11.99 6.73 18.75
C LEU A 153 -13.30 7.10 18.05
N SER A 154 -14.23 7.73 18.76
CA SER A 154 -15.56 8.14 18.26
C SER A 154 -15.51 9.07 17.03
N HIS A 155 -14.36 9.67 16.74
CA HIS A 155 -14.16 10.49 15.54
C HIS A 155 -13.95 9.64 14.26
N LEU A 156 -13.69 8.33 14.40
CA LEU A 156 -13.50 7.42 13.27
C LEU A 156 -14.83 6.76 12.89
N ASP A 157 -15.28 7.02 11.68
CA ASP A 157 -16.37 6.27 11.05
C ASP A 157 -15.79 5.00 10.45
N THR A 158 -15.94 3.88 11.17
CA THR A 158 -15.37 2.60 10.73
C THR A 158 -15.98 2.09 9.43
N ALA A 159 -17.25 2.41 9.15
CA ALA A 159 -17.90 1.99 7.92
C ALA A 159 -17.32 2.72 6.69
N GLU A 160 -17.02 4.00 6.83
CA GLU A 160 -16.34 4.78 5.78
C GLU A 160 -14.91 4.27 5.54
N ILE A 161 -14.15 4.01 6.60
CA ILE A 161 -12.78 3.46 6.50
C ILE A 161 -12.81 2.07 5.84
N GLU A 162 -13.74 1.20 6.22
CA GLU A 162 -13.93 -0.12 5.60
C GLU A 162 -14.24 -0.02 4.09
N ALA A 163 -15.10 0.96 3.70
CA ALA A 163 -15.40 1.23 2.30
C ALA A 163 -14.16 1.71 1.52
N TYR A 164 -13.32 2.54 2.13
CA TYR A 164 -12.07 2.99 1.51
C TYR A 164 -11.09 1.82 1.33
N ILE A 165 -10.91 0.98 2.34
CA ILE A 165 -10.06 -0.22 2.28
C ILE A 165 -10.54 -1.19 1.19
N GLU A 166 -11.86 -1.33 0.96
CA GLU A 166 -12.39 -2.20 -0.11
C GLU A 166 -11.83 -1.82 -1.49
N HIS A 167 -11.55 -0.53 -1.72
CA HIS A 167 -11.06 -0.05 -3.01
C HIS A 167 -9.58 -0.39 -3.29
N THR A 168 -8.81 -0.89 -2.31
CA THR A 168 -7.46 -1.43 -2.55
C THR A 168 -7.48 -2.86 -3.09
N ARG A 169 -8.66 -3.46 -3.24
CA ARG A 169 -8.81 -4.79 -3.85
C ARG A 169 -8.25 -4.82 -5.27
N PHE A 170 -7.37 -5.77 -5.50
CA PHE A 170 -6.73 -5.95 -6.80
C PHE A 170 -6.79 -7.43 -7.25
N PRO A 171 -7.06 -7.75 -8.54
CA PRO A 171 -7.48 -6.82 -9.61
C PRO A 171 -8.73 -6.01 -9.22
N VAL A 172 -8.84 -4.80 -9.78
CA VAL A 172 -9.97 -3.91 -9.48
C VAL A 172 -11.27 -4.59 -9.92
N PRO A 173 -12.26 -4.71 -9.03
CA PRO A 173 -13.54 -5.30 -9.37
C PRO A 173 -14.28 -4.50 -10.47
N GLU A 174 -15.07 -5.18 -11.30
CA GLU A 174 -15.80 -4.57 -12.44
C GLU A 174 -17.06 -3.82 -12.01
N GLU A 175 -17.47 -3.90 -10.73
CA GLU A 175 -18.65 -3.24 -10.22
C GLU A 175 -18.53 -1.72 -10.34
N GLU A 176 -19.64 -1.07 -10.70
CA GLU A 176 -19.74 0.38 -10.97
C GLU A 176 -19.17 1.24 -9.83
N GLN A 177 -19.31 0.80 -8.59
CA GLN A 177 -18.77 1.50 -7.43
C GLN A 177 -17.23 1.64 -7.43
N HIS A 178 -16.51 0.77 -8.16
CA HIS A 178 -15.04 0.82 -8.30
C HIS A 178 -14.58 1.64 -9.52
N ALA A 179 -15.50 2.16 -10.33
CA ALA A 179 -15.15 2.95 -11.51
C ALA A 179 -14.56 4.34 -11.20
N PRO A 180 -15.04 5.10 -10.18
CA PRO A 180 -14.52 6.43 -9.90
C PRO A 180 -13.02 6.43 -9.55
N THR A 181 -12.33 7.50 -9.98
CA THR A 181 -10.88 7.71 -9.73
C THR A 181 -10.58 9.02 -9.00
N ASP A 182 -11.57 9.94 -8.91
CA ASP A 182 -11.44 11.25 -8.28
C ASP A 182 -12.12 11.34 -6.89
N ASP A 183 -12.86 10.33 -6.48
CA ASP A 183 -13.37 10.23 -5.12
C ASP A 183 -12.30 9.71 -4.16
N PHE A 184 -12.55 9.80 -2.84
CA PHE A 184 -11.55 9.37 -1.85
C PHE A 184 -11.19 7.88 -1.96
N PRO A 185 -12.14 6.93 -2.14
CA PRO A 185 -11.79 5.54 -2.35
C PRO A 185 -10.92 5.29 -3.59
N GLY A 186 -11.23 5.93 -4.72
CA GLY A 186 -10.44 5.85 -5.96
C GLY A 186 -9.03 6.43 -5.79
N LEU A 187 -8.90 7.56 -5.08
CA LEU A 187 -7.61 8.16 -4.75
C LEU A 187 -6.80 7.29 -3.77
N LEU A 188 -7.47 6.58 -2.85
CA LEU A 188 -6.81 5.66 -1.93
C LEU A 188 -6.22 4.46 -2.68
N ARG A 189 -6.98 3.86 -3.61
CA ARG A 189 -6.46 2.83 -4.53
C ARG A 189 -5.25 3.33 -5.31
N ALA A 190 -5.33 4.56 -5.85
CA ALA A 190 -4.23 5.15 -6.58
C ALA A 190 -3.00 5.36 -5.70
N ALA A 191 -3.18 5.73 -4.42
CA ALA A 191 -2.10 5.87 -3.46
C ALA A 191 -1.37 4.55 -3.22
N ASP A 192 -2.12 3.45 -3.09
CA ASP A 192 -1.57 2.10 -2.95
C ASP A 192 -0.74 1.71 -4.19
N LEU A 193 -1.34 1.81 -5.37
CA LEU A 193 -0.65 1.48 -6.63
C LEU A 193 0.60 2.34 -6.87
N ILE A 194 0.54 3.66 -6.62
CA ILE A 194 1.70 4.55 -6.79
C ILE A 194 2.73 4.29 -5.70
N GLY A 195 2.34 4.09 -4.45
CA GLY A 195 3.24 3.81 -3.34
C GLY A 195 4.07 2.55 -3.56
N GLN A 196 3.45 1.52 -4.15
CA GLN A 196 4.17 0.32 -4.60
C GLN A 196 5.11 0.63 -5.77
N LEU A 197 4.60 1.21 -6.86
CA LEU A 197 5.31 1.28 -8.14
C LEU A 197 6.32 2.43 -8.22
N ALA A 198 6.17 3.48 -7.40
CA ALA A 198 7.10 4.60 -7.28
C ALA A 198 8.14 4.41 -6.16
N ASP A 199 8.13 3.29 -5.43
CA ASP A 199 9.19 2.98 -4.47
C ASP A 199 10.53 2.87 -5.21
N ILE A 200 11.53 3.65 -4.77
CA ILE A 200 12.89 3.63 -5.36
C ILE A 200 13.56 2.25 -5.26
N ASN A 201 13.09 1.39 -4.38
CA ASN A 201 13.56 0.03 -4.21
C ASN A 201 12.67 -1.01 -4.91
N TYR A 202 11.65 -0.59 -5.67
CA TYR A 202 10.67 -1.51 -6.26
C TYR A 202 11.33 -2.65 -7.07
N LEU A 203 12.31 -2.32 -7.92
CA LEU A 203 13.07 -3.30 -8.70
C LEU A 203 13.75 -4.38 -7.84
N ARG A 204 14.25 -4.00 -6.66
CA ARG A 204 14.87 -4.94 -5.71
C ARG A 204 13.83 -5.79 -5.00
N LYS A 205 12.65 -5.21 -4.74
CA LYS A 205 11.55 -5.88 -4.04
C LYS A 205 10.74 -6.83 -4.93
N THR A 206 10.94 -6.84 -6.26
CA THR A 206 10.25 -7.77 -7.16
C THR A 206 10.47 -9.25 -6.82
N SER A 207 11.62 -9.60 -6.23
CA SER A 207 11.88 -10.97 -5.77
C SER A 207 11.04 -11.35 -4.55
N ALA A 208 10.83 -10.42 -3.63
CA ALA A 208 9.96 -10.59 -2.47
C ALA A 208 8.49 -10.74 -2.92
N LEU A 209 8.03 -9.87 -3.80
CA LEU A 209 6.68 -9.94 -4.39
C LEU A 209 6.46 -11.26 -5.14
N PHE A 210 7.44 -11.70 -5.94
CA PHE A 210 7.37 -12.98 -6.63
C PHE A 210 7.32 -14.17 -5.66
N SER A 211 8.02 -14.09 -4.52
CA SER A 211 7.95 -15.13 -3.48
C SER A 211 6.55 -15.29 -2.92
N GLU A 212 5.87 -14.18 -2.64
CA GLU A 212 4.46 -14.20 -2.19
C GLU A 212 3.52 -14.71 -3.29
N PHE A 213 3.71 -14.31 -4.55
CA PHE A 213 2.94 -14.83 -5.68
C PHE A 213 3.09 -16.34 -5.86
N ARG A 214 4.29 -16.86 -5.60
CA ARG A 214 4.53 -18.31 -5.65
C ARG A 214 3.83 -19.03 -4.50
N GLU A 215 3.89 -18.50 -3.30
CA GLU A 215 3.24 -19.08 -2.12
C GLU A 215 1.71 -19.15 -2.29
N THR A 216 1.12 -18.09 -2.83
CA THR A 216 -0.33 -17.96 -3.01
C THR A 216 -0.86 -18.58 -4.30
N GLY A 217 0.03 -19.12 -5.15
CA GLY A 217 -0.33 -19.69 -6.45
C GLY A 217 -0.65 -18.65 -7.53
N ILE A 218 -0.51 -17.35 -7.26
CA ILE A 218 -0.71 -16.27 -8.23
C ILE A 218 0.29 -16.40 -9.38
N SER A 219 1.55 -16.75 -9.10
CA SER A 219 2.58 -16.98 -10.13
C SER A 219 2.16 -18.02 -11.17
N THR A 220 1.54 -19.12 -10.72
CA THR A 220 1.04 -20.17 -11.62
C THR A 220 -0.14 -19.64 -12.47
N LYS A 221 -1.07 -18.92 -11.87
CA LYS A 221 -2.23 -18.33 -12.59
C LYS A 221 -1.80 -17.33 -13.66
N LEU A 222 -0.73 -16.56 -13.39
CA LEU A 222 -0.19 -15.56 -14.30
C LEU A 222 0.93 -16.11 -15.22
N ASN A 223 1.23 -17.41 -15.14
CA ASN A 223 2.30 -18.07 -15.88
C ASN A 223 3.68 -17.39 -15.68
N LEU A 224 3.98 -17.00 -14.43
CA LEU A 224 5.25 -16.40 -14.05
C LEU A 224 6.13 -17.46 -13.38
N ASN A 225 7.34 -17.67 -13.88
CA ASN A 225 8.29 -18.68 -13.38
C ASN A 225 9.40 -18.04 -12.53
N SER A 226 9.59 -16.74 -12.66
CA SER A 226 10.67 -16.01 -11.98
C SER A 226 10.32 -14.54 -11.72
N ALA A 227 11.08 -13.89 -10.84
CA ALA A 227 11.00 -12.43 -10.67
C ALA A 227 11.41 -11.68 -11.96
N ALA A 228 12.16 -12.30 -12.87
CA ALA A 228 12.47 -11.72 -14.16
C ALA A 228 11.23 -11.69 -15.07
N ASP A 229 10.40 -12.72 -15.03
CA ASP A 229 9.12 -12.74 -15.76
C ASP A 229 8.17 -11.67 -15.23
N LEU A 230 8.11 -11.50 -13.90
CA LEU A 230 7.33 -10.42 -13.30
C LEU A 230 7.77 -9.05 -13.83
N ARG A 231 9.08 -8.81 -13.92
CA ARG A 231 9.63 -7.57 -14.49
C ARG A 231 9.31 -7.42 -15.98
N ALA A 232 9.43 -8.50 -16.76
CA ALA A 232 9.12 -8.48 -18.20
C ALA A 232 7.65 -8.18 -18.49
N HIS A 233 6.73 -8.62 -17.62
CA HIS A 233 5.28 -8.36 -17.76
C HIS A 233 4.87 -6.97 -17.25
N TYR A 234 5.75 -6.27 -16.52
CA TYR A 234 5.43 -5.00 -15.87
C TYR A 234 4.90 -3.92 -16.83
N PRO A 235 5.46 -3.67 -18.05
CA PRO A 235 4.93 -2.63 -18.93
C PRO A 235 3.47 -2.89 -19.34
N HIS A 236 3.12 -4.13 -19.66
CA HIS A 236 1.75 -4.52 -19.99
C HIS A 236 0.83 -4.34 -18.78
N PHE A 237 1.23 -4.85 -17.61
CA PHE A 237 0.52 -4.68 -16.35
C PHE A 237 0.26 -3.21 -16.03
N PHE A 238 1.29 -2.36 -16.15
CA PHE A 238 1.18 -0.93 -15.88
C PHE A 238 0.12 -0.25 -16.75
N TRP A 239 0.18 -0.43 -18.07
CA TRP A 239 -0.74 0.23 -18.99
C TRP A 239 -2.17 -0.29 -18.92
N GLN A 240 -2.36 -1.59 -18.71
CA GLN A 240 -3.69 -2.21 -18.77
C GLN A 240 -4.39 -2.22 -17.41
N MET A 241 -3.64 -2.44 -16.33
CA MET A 241 -4.22 -2.72 -15.02
C MET A 241 -4.04 -1.58 -14.01
N VAL A 242 -3.09 -0.68 -14.23
CA VAL A 242 -2.74 0.36 -13.25
C VAL A 242 -3.06 1.76 -13.75
N GLN A 243 -2.51 2.15 -14.91
CA GLN A 243 -2.58 3.51 -15.45
C GLN A 243 -4.00 4.10 -15.50
N PRO A 244 -5.05 3.33 -15.87
CA PRO A 244 -6.41 3.86 -15.89
C PRO A 244 -6.90 4.43 -14.54
N TYR A 245 -6.37 3.92 -13.44
CA TYR A 245 -6.76 4.33 -12.09
C TYR A 245 -5.90 5.44 -11.49
N LEU A 246 -4.84 5.90 -12.18
CA LEU A 246 -3.90 6.88 -11.65
C LEU A 246 -4.20 8.32 -12.08
N VAL A 247 -5.05 8.54 -13.07
CA VAL A 247 -5.19 9.83 -13.79
C VAL A 247 -5.42 11.01 -12.84
N ASP A 248 -6.37 10.89 -11.92
CA ASP A 248 -6.72 11.97 -11.01
C ASP A 248 -5.69 12.14 -9.89
N ALA A 249 -5.16 11.04 -9.36
CA ALA A 249 -4.08 11.09 -8.37
C ALA A 249 -2.83 11.79 -8.92
N LEU A 250 -2.41 11.46 -10.16
CA LEU A 250 -1.29 12.12 -10.82
C LEU A 250 -1.55 13.62 -11.06
N ARG A 251 -2.81 14.02 -11.32
CA ARG A 251 -3.18 15.44 -11.42
C ARG A 251 -2.91 16.17 -10.11
N TYR A 252 -3.26 15.58 -8.98
CA TYR A 252 -3.03 16.18 -7.66
C TYR A 252 -1.56 16.14 -7.25
N LEU A 253 -0.84 15.06 -7.51
CA LEU A 253 0.60 14.97 -7.22
C LEU A 253 1.43 16.03 -7.98
N ARG A 254 1.01 16.48 -9.17
CA ARG A 254 1.71 17.53 -9.93
C ARG A 254 1.75 18.88 -9.22
N VAL A 255 0.92 19.10 -8.22
CA VAL A 255 0.76 20.40 -7.56
C VAL A 255 1.89 20.70 -6.58
N THR A 256 2.49 19.66 -5.99
CA THR A 256 3.54 19.79 -4.98
C THR A 256 4.89 19.28 -5.51
N GLN A 257 5.98 19.77 -4.92
CA GLN A 257 7.33 19.33 -5.30
C GLN A 257 7.52 17.84 -4.91
N GLU A 258 7.07 17.45 -3.74
CA GLU A 258 7.11 16.07 -3.25
C GLU A 258 6.28 15.14 -4.14
N GLY A 259 5.09 15.60 -4.55
CA GLY A 259 4.23 14.85 -5.47
C GLY A 259 4.87 14.67 -6.85
N GLN A 260 5.55 15.70 -7.38
CA GLN A 260 6.30 15.58 -8.64
C GLN A 260 7.45 14.57 -8.53
N GLN A 261 8.07 14.44 -7.34
CA GLN A 261 9.09 13.42 -7.12
C GLN A 261 8.50 11.99 -7.17
N TRP A 262 7.30 11.78 -6.63
CA TRP A 262 6.60 10.50 -6.76
C TRP A 262 6.31 10.15 -8.22
N ILE A 263 5.86 11.12 -9.01
CA ILE A 263 5.64 10.95 -10.45
C ILE A 263 6.95 10.59 -11.16
N ALA A 264 8.03 11.30 -10.84
CA ALA A 264 9.35 11.04 -11.44
C ALA A 264 9.84 9.62 -11.12
N ASN A 265 9.70 9.18 -9.86
CA ASN A 265 10.07 7.83 -9.44
C ASN A 265 9.23 6.75 -10.15
N LEU A 266 7.92 6.96 -10.26
CA LEU A 266 7.00 6.05 -10.94
C LEU A 266 7.43 5.80 -12.39
N TYR A 267 7.67 6.88 -13.15
CA TYR A 267 8.07 6.76 -14.54
C TYR A 267 9.54 6.31 -14.72
N ALA A 268 10.42 6.62 -13.76
CA ALA A 268 11.78 6.08 -13.77
C ALA A 268 11.77 4.56 -13.58
N ASN A 269 10.98 4.04 -12.64
CA ASN A 269 10.82 2.60 -12.47
C ASN A 269 10.19 1.95 -13.70
N PHE A 270 9.17 2.59 -14.29
CA PHE A 270 8.55 2.11 -15.52
C PHE A 270 9.59 2.01 -16.65
N PHE A 271 10.35 3.07 -16.89
CA PHE A 271 11.40 3.09 -17.92
C PHE A 271 12.46 2.00 -17.71
N LEU A 272 12.92 1.83 -16.46
CA LEU A 272 13.89 0.79 -16.13
C LEU A 272 13.34 -0.62 -16.40
N MET A 273 12.06 -0.87 -16.07
CA MET A 273 11.42 -2.16 -16.32
C MET A 273 11.25 -2.44 -17.82
N GLU A 274 10.81 -1.43 -18.59
CA GLU A 274 10.60 -1.55 -20.03
C GLU A 274 11.92 -1.87 -20.77
N HIS A 275 13.03 -1.32 -20.31
CA HIS A 275 14.35 -1.50 -20.92
C HIS A 275 15.22 -2.58 -20.27
N TRP A 276 14.73 -3.27 -19.23
CA TRP A 276 15.50 -4.25 -18.46
C TRP A 276 16.06 -5.38 -19.32
N GLY A 277 15.35 -5.79 -20.37
CA GLY A 277 15.76 -6.86 -21.29
C GLY A 277 16.67 -6.41 -22.44
N ALA A 278 16.65 -5.13 -22.79
CA ALA A 278 17.41 -4.60 -23.93
C ALA A 278 18.93 -4.59 -23.69
N ASP A 279 19.35 -4.35 -22.44
CA ASP A 279 20.78 -4.29 -22.07
C ASP A 279 21.45 -5.68 -21.98
N SER A 280 20.68 -6.73 -21.77
CA SER A 280 21.22 -8.11 -21.74
C SER A 280 21.61 -8.64 -23.12
N SER A 281 21.00 -8.11 -24.19
CA SER A 281 21.33 -8.47 -25.58
C SER A 281 22.57 -7.73 -26.09
N VAL A 282 22.91 -6.58 -25.55
CA VAL A 282 24.09 -5.79 -25.94
C VAL A 282 25.39 -6.33 -25.31
N ARG A 283 25.31 -6.98 -24.14
CA ARG A 283 26.49 -7.58 -23.47
C ARG A 283 26.99 -8.89 -24.10
N SER A 284 26.27 -9.46 -25.07
CA SER A 284 26.71 -10.65 -25.81
C SER A 284 27.51 -10.31 -27.07
N ILE A 285 27.70 -9.03 -27.42
CA ILE A 285 28.61 -8.64 -28.49
C ILE A 285 30.02 -8.54 -27.90
N GLY A 286 30.75 -9.63 -27.97
CA GLY A 286 32.04 -9.81 -27.36
C GLY A 286 33.05 -8.74 -27.73
N ILE A 287 33.63 -8.11 -26.74
CA ILE A 287 34.97 -7.55 -26.83
C ILE A 287 35.87 -8.59 -26.13
N GLY A 288 36.41 -9.51 -26.94
CA GLY A 288 37.53 -10.32 -26.50
C GLY A 288 38.73 -9.41 -26.21
N PRO A 289 39.58 -9.72 -25.23
CA PRO A 289 40.77 -8.92 -24.96
C PRO A 289 41.69 -8.96 -26.18
N PRO A 290 42.40 -7.86 -26.51
CA PRO A 290 43.32 -7.84 -27.61
C PRO A 290 44.44 -8.87 -27.35
N SER A 291 44.64 -9.76 -28.32
CA SER A 291 45.78 -10.71 -28.33
C SER A 291 47.08 -9.93 -28.33
N ARG A 292 47.96 -10.28 -27.39
CA ARG A 292 49.37 -9.83 -27.38
C ARG A 292 50.15 -10.51 -28.48
#